data_043ddc329d5cbafd97afc92c9a47b611
#
_entry.id   043ddc329d5cbafd97afc92c9a47b611
#
_cell.length_a   1.000
_cell.length_b   1.000
_cell.length_c   1.000
_cell.angle_alpha   90.00
_cell.angle_beta   90.00
_cell.angle_gamma   90.00
#
_symmetry.space_group_name_H-M   'P 1'
#
loop_
_entity.id
_entity.type
_entity.pdbx_description
1 polymer ?
#
loop_
_entity_poly.entity_id
_entity_poly.type
_entity_poly.pdbx_seq_one_letter_code
_entity_poly.pdbx_strand_id
1 'polypeptide(L)'
;YRLTSILEEVVSRGTGGNAYIGRTAAGKTGTTDDEHDAWFVGYTPELVTAVWIGDDTSSNAGYTGGTVPAAIWRDFMKQALSAYKTKNFDIPESVRAENERARAAQAAKAAETKKKDEDKKKDDKSVKDNKNAGNKLLDRITGKGGAKPSEGDGTKTN
;
A
#
# COMPACT_ATOMS: atom_id res chain seq x y z
N TYR A 1 -3.77 -22.70 5.25
CA TYR A 1 -3.87 -21.57 4.33
C TYR A 1 -3.39 -20.23 4.93
N ARG A 2 -3.74 -19.90 6.18
CA ARG A 2 -3.35 -18.59 6.79
C ARG A 2 -1.83 -18.36 6.76
N LEU A 3 -1.03 -19.38 7.09
CA LEU A 3 0.43 -19.28 6.97
C LEU A 3 0.85 -19.06 5.52
N THR A 4 0.25 -19.80 4.57
CA THR A 4 0.54 -19.64 3.15
C THR A 4 0.27 -18.20 2.68
N SER A 5 -0.85 -17.59 3.08
CA SER A 5 -1.15 -16.21 2.68
C SER A 5 -0.15 -15.18 3.23
N ILE A 6 0.39 -15.41 4.43
CA ILE A 6 1.48 -14.58 4.97
C ILE A 6 2.76 -14.77 4.15
N LEU A 7 3.06 -16.00 3.75
CA LEU A 7 4.24 -16.32 2.92
C LEU A 7 4.10 -15.84 1.47
N GLU A 8 2.89 -15.70 0.94
CA GLU A 8 2.64 -15.02 -0.34
C GLU A 8 3.01 -13.52 -0.26
N GLU A 9 2.76 -12.88 0.88
CA GLU A 9 3.16 -11.48 1.08
C GLU A 9 4.69 -11.30 1.11
N VAL A 10 5.44 -12.26 1.59
CA VAL A 10 6.91 -12.24 1.55
C VAL A 10 7.42 -12.14 0.11
N VAL A 11 6.80 -12.86 -0.82
CA VAL A 11 7.17 -12.86 -2.25
C VAL A 11 6.61 -11.64 -2.99
N SER A 12 5.39 -11.21 -2.68
CA SER A 12 4.73 -10.13 -3.42
C SER A 12 5.19 -8.73 -3.01
N ARG A 13 5.53 -8.51 -1.74
CA ARG A 13 5.88 -7.19 -1.18
C ARG A 13 6.87 -7.21 -0.01
N GLY A 14 7.40 -8.37 0.34
CA GLY A 14 8.33 -8.56 1.45
C GLY A 14 9.77 -8.80 1.02
N THR A 15 10.53 -9.43 1.92
CA THR A 15 11.97 -9.71 1.75
C THR A 15 12.28 -10.69 0.60
N GLY A 16 11.29 -11.42 0.11
CA GLY A 16 11.40 -12.37 -1.00
C GLY A 16 11.00 -11.81 -2.36
N GLY A 17 10.92 -10.50 -2.55
CA GLY A 17 10.44 -9.87 -3.80
C GLY A 17 11.21 -10.31 -5.05
N ASN A 18 12.50 -10.63 -4.95
CA ASN A 18 13.29 -11.15 -6.06
C ASN A 18 12.86 -12.56 -6.53
N ALA A 19 12.06 -13.28 -5.72
CA ALA A 19 11.48 -14.56 -6.09
C ALA A 19 10.16 -14.46 -6.87
N TYR A 20 9.69 -13.27 -7.22
CA TYR A 20 8.44 -13.09 -7.94
C TYR A 20 8.48 -13.70 -9.35
N ILE A 21 7.59 -14.65 -9.63
CA ILE A 21 7.55 -15.44 -10.88
C ILE A 21 6.37 -15.10 -11.80
N GLY A 22 5.56 -14.09 -11.46
CA GLY A 22 4.38 -13.72 -12.25
C GLY A 22 3.15 -14.60 -12.02
N ARG A 23 3.18 -15.48 -11.00
CA ARG A 23 2.05 -16.35 -10.58
C ARG A 23 2.08 -16.50 -9.06
N THR A 24 1.01 -17.09 -8.51
CA THR A 24 0.89 -17.36 -7.08
C THR A 24 2.06 -18.19 -6.58
N ALA A 25 2.79 -17.64 -5.62
CA ALA A 25 3.91 -18.30 -4.95
C ALA A 25 4.02 -17.80 -3.51
N ALA A 26 4.42 -18.68 -2.62
CA ALA A 26 4.68 -18.41 -1.22
C ALA A 26 6.13 -18.78 -0.89
N GLY A 27 6.78 -18.08 0.03
CA GLY A 27 8.16 -18.39 0.36
C GLY A 27 8.68 -17.62 1.56
N LYS A 28 9.89 -18.00 1.98
CA LYS A 28 10.58 -17.39 3.12
C LYS A 28 12.07 -17.32 2.85
N THR A 29 12.65 -16.17 3.18
CA THR A 29 14.09 -15.96 3.21
C THR A 29 14.65 -16.46 4.53
N GLY A 30 15.87 -16.96 4.52
CA GLY A 30 16.70 -17.25 5.69
C GLY A 30 18.09 -16.67 5.50
N THR A 31 18.66 -16.12 6.55
CA THR A 31 20.04 -15.64 6.58
C THR A 31 20.56 -15.90 7.98
N THR A 32 21.70 -16.56 8.10
CA THR A 32 22.37 -16.77 9.39
C THR A 32 23.11 -15.51 9.81
N ASP A 33 23.50 -15.44 11.09
CA ASP A 33 24.36 -14.39 11.59
C ASP A 33 25.65 -14.33 10.75
N ASP A 34 26.16 -13.12 10.55
CA ASP A 34 27.34 -12.86 9.72
C ASP A 34 27.24 -13.31 8.25
N GLU A 35 26.01 -13.58 7.75
CA GLU A 35 25.73 -13.92 6.35
C GLU A 35 26.48 -15.14 5.82
N HIS A 36 26.79 -16.12 6.68
CA HIS A 36 27.46 -17.38 6.28
C HIS A 36 26.55 -18.22 5.39
N ASP A 37 25.25 -18.28 5.71
CA ASP A 37 24.25 -19.03 4.96
C ASP A 37 23.10 -18.14 4.52
N ALA A 38 22.77 -18.22 3.25
CA ALA A 38 21.65 -17.54 2.65
C ALA A 38 20.68 -18.54 2.04
N TRP A 39 19.42 -18.53 2.49
CA TRP A 39 18.37 -19.46 2.09
C TRP A 39 17.20 -18.74 1.45
N PHE A 40 16.62 -19.37 0.44
CA PHE A 40 15.27 -19.11 0.02
C PHE A 40 14.51 -20.41 -0.18
N VAL A 41 13.42 -20.60 0.55
CA VAL A 41 12.48 -21.72 0.38
C VAL A 41 11.16 -21.17 -0.08
N GLY A 42 10.67 -21.66 -1.23
CA GLY A 42 9.42 -21.20 -1.79
C GLY A 42 8.67 -22.30 -2.52
N TYR A 43 7.38 -22.09 -2.72
CA TYR A 43 6.50 -23.07 -3.33
C TYR A 43 5.32 -22.42 -4.07
N THR A 44 4.81 -23.16 -5.03
CA THR A 44 3.52 -22.96 -5.68
C THR A 44 2.60 -24.15 -5.35
N PRO A 45 1.33 -24.18 -5.78
CA PRO A 45 0.52 -25.38 -5.60
C PRO A 45 1.11 -26.66 -6.23
N GLU A 46 2.03 -26.53 -7.18
CA GLU A 46 2.58 -27.64 -7.96
C GLU A 46 3.96 -28.09 -7.52
N LEU A 47 4.79 -27.17 -7.01
CA LEU A 47 6.22 -27.45 -6.78
C LEU A 47 6.75 -26.65 -5.59
N VAL A 48 7.59 -27.30 -4.78
CA VAL A 48 8.39 -26.70 -3.72
C VAL A 48 9.87 -26.81 -4.07
N THR A 49 10.62 -25.74 -3.82
CA THR A 49 12.07 -25.70 -4.07
C THR A 49 12.75 -24.89 -2.97
N ALA A 50 13.92 -25.34 -2.56
CA ALA A 50 14.83 -24.64 -1.66
C ALA A 50 16.13 -24.31 -2.41
N VAL A 51 16.64 -23.11 -2.19
CA VAL A 51 17.97 -22.68 -2.65
C VAL A 51 18.79 -22.29 -1.43
N TRP A 52 19.99 -22.81 -1.35
CA TRP A 52 20.97 -22.48 -0.34
C TRP A 52 22.26 -22.00 -1.01
N ILE A 53 22.83 -20.96 -0.46
CA ILE A 53 24.16 -20.46 -0.77
C ILE A 53 24.90 -20.35 0.54
N GLY A 54 26.04 -21.01 0.63
CA GLY A 54 26.88 -21.02 1.82
C GLY A 54 28.26 -21.56 1.48
N ASP A 55 29.14 -21.53 2.48
CA ASP A 55 30.51 -21.98 2.36
C ASP A 55 30.88 -22.82 3.61
N ASP A 56 31.52 -23.96 3.38
CA ASP A 56 32.01 -24.86 4.46
C ASP A 56 33.17 -24.24 5.27
N THR A 57 33.79 -23.17 4.79
CA THR A 57 34.91 -22.47 5.44
C THR A 57 34.48 -21.36 6.39
N SER A 58 33.18 -21.22 6.65
CA SER A 58 32.60 -20.15 7.50
C SER A 58 32.98 -18.71 7.07
N SER A 59 33.30 -18.53 5.79
CA SER A 59 33.47 -17.20 5.23
C SER A 59 32.10 -16.55 4.99
N ASN A 60 32.02 -15.24 5.14
CA ASN A 60 30.81 -14.47 4.84
C ASN A 60 30.49 -14.62 3.34
N ALA A 61 29.35 -15.20 3.01
CA ALA A 61 28.90 -15.35 1.63
C ALA A 61 28.51 -14.01 0.97
N GLY A 62 28.28 -12.97 1.78
CA GLY A 62 27.93 -11.63 1.31
C GLY A 62 26.53 -11.53 0.69
N TYR A 63 25.68 -12.52 0.94
CA TYR A 63 24.33 -12.59 0.37
C TYR A 63 23.28 -12.81 1.46
N THR A 64 22.14 -12.19 1.29
CA THR A 64 20.95 -12.51 2.08
C THR A 64 20.01 -13.40 1.28
N GLY A 65 19.14 -14.14 1.97
CA GLY A 65 18.17 -15.04 1.31
C GLY A 65 17.25 -14.36 0.31
N GLY A 66 17.01 -13.08 0.48
CA GLY A 66 16.16 -12.27 -0.42
C GLY A 66 16.87 -11.76 -1.68
N THR A 67 18.17 -11.94 -1.78
CA THR A 67 18.99 -11.49 -2.93
C THR A 67 19.21 -12.63 -3.92
N VAL A 68 20.41 -13.21 -3.95
CA VAL A 68 20.81 -14.22 -4.94
C VAL A 68 20.00 -15.52 -4.80
N PRO A 69 19.78 -16.12 -3.61
CA PRO A 69 18.96 -17.33 -3.49
C PRO A 69 17.53 -17.15 -4.04
N ALA A 70 16.88 -16.04 -3.74
CA ALA A 70 15.55 -15.74 -4.24
C ALA A 70 15.52 -15.57 -5.79
N ALA A 71 16.55 -14.95 -6.37
CA ALA A 71 16.67 -14.80 -7.81
C ALA A 71 16.91 -16.16 -8.52
N ILE A 72 17.78 -17.01 -7.99
CA ILE A 72 18.02 -18.37 -8.50
C ILE A 72 16.72 -19.19 -8.44
N TRP A 73 16.02 -19.14 -7.30
CA TRP A 73 14.73 -19.80 -7.13
C TRP A 73 13.71 -19.34 -8.19
N ARG A 74 13.61 -18.05 -8.41
CA ARG A 74 12.74 -17.46 -9.45
C ARG A 74 13.03 -18.04 -10.82
N ASP A 75 14.29 -18.02 -11.23
CA ASP A 75 14.68 -18.41 -12.57
C ASP A 75 14.49 -19.92 -12.79
N PHE A 76 14.82 -20.73 -11.78
CA PHE A 76 14.52 -22.16 -11.77
C PHE A 76 13.01 -22.42 -11.88
N MET A 77 12.19 -21.77 -11.03
CA MET A 77 10.76 -22.03 -10.98
C MET A 77 10.04 -21.58 -12.26
N LYS A 78 10.48 -20.49 -12.89
CA LYS A 78 9.95 -20.07 -14.21
C LYS A 78 10.14 -21.16 -15.26
N GLN A 79 11.27 -21.80 -15.29
CA GLN A 79 11.55 -22.90 -16.24
C GLN A 79 10.78 -24.16 -15.86
N ALA A 80 10.88 -24.60 -14.61
CA ALA A 80 10.24 -25.81 -14.12
C ALA A 80 8.73 -25.80 -14.27
N LEU A 81 8.10 -24.62 -14.12
CA LEU A 81 6.64 -24.44 -14.20
C LEU A 81 6.16 -24.05 -15.59
N SER A 82 7.00 -23.97 -16.60
CA SER A 82 6.63 -23.52 -17.95
C SER A 82 5.53 -24.37 -18.60
N ALA A 83 5.51 -25.68 -18.32
CA ALA A 83 4.48 -26.62 -18.82
C ALA A 83 3.24 -26.74 -17.91
N TYR A 84 3.25 -26.13 -16.74
CA TYR A 84 2.16 -26.24 -15.77
C TYR A 84 1.15 -25.11 -15.93
N LYS A 85 -0.14 -25.46 -15.93
CA LYS A 85 -1.21 -24.46 -15.85
C LYS A 85 -1.12 -23.74 -14.51
N THR A 86 -1.28 -22.43 -14.53
CA THR A 86 -1.28 -21.63 -13.29
C THR A 86 -2.46 -22.01 -12.40
N LYS A 87 -2.17 -22.31 -11.14
CA LYS A 87 -3.16 -22.56 -10.09
C LYS A 87 -2.92 -21.58 -8.93
N ASN A 88 -3.97 -21.29 -8.20
CA ASN A 88 -3.89 -20.58 -6.93
C ASN A 88 -3.95 -21.57 -5.78
N PHE A 89 -3.46 -21.18 -4.62
CA PHE A 89 -3.64 -21.99 -3.41
C PHE A 89 -5.12 -22.07 -3.03
N ASP A 90 -5.56 -23.27 -2.63
CA ASP A 90 -6.92 -23.48 -2.19
C ASP A 90 -7.19 -22.70 -0.89
N ILE A 91 -8.21 -21.86 -0.91
CA ILE A 91 -8.65 -21.09 0.26
C ILE A 91 -9.79 -21.88 0.91
N PRO A 92 -9.63 -22.38 2.16
CA PRO A 92 -10.72 -23.04 2.87
C PRO A 92 -11.95 -22.14 2.98
N GLU A 93 -13.14 -22.73 2.87
CA GLU A 93 -14.42 -22.01 2.90
C GLU A 93 -14.58 -21.16 4.16
N SER A 94 -14.14 -21.68 5.31
CA SER A 94 -14.14 -20.94 6.57
C SER A 94 -13.33 -19.64 6.52
N VAL A 95 -12.19 -19.65 5.80
CA VAL A 95 -11.33 -18.47 5.63
C VAL A 95 -11.93 -17.50 4.62
N ARG A 96 -12.58 -18.01 3.55
CA ARG A 96 -13.29 -17.15 2.58
C ARG A 96 -14.38 -16.36 3.29
N ALA A 97 -15.24 -17.04 4.04
CA ALA A 97 -16.33 -16.40 4.77
C ALA A 97 -15.83 -15.37 5.80
N GLU A 98 -14.72 -15.67 6.50
CA GLU A 98 -14.11 -14.72 7.44
C GLU A 98 -13.55 -13.48 6.71
N ASN A 99 -12.85 -13.68 5.60
CA ASN A 99 -12.29 -12.58 4.80
C ASN A 99 -13.39 -11.69 4.21
N GLU A 100 -14.49 -12.26 3.75
CA GLU A 100 -15.64 -11.50 3.26
C GLU A 100 -16.27 -10.65 4.36
N ARG A 101 -16.47 -11.23 5.55
CA ARG A 101 -16.98 -10.49 6.72
C ARG A 101 -16.04 -9.35 7.13
N ALA A 102 -14.72 -9.60 7.14
CA ALA A 102 -13.72 -8.59 7.47
C ALA A 102 -13.72 -7.44 6.44
N ARG A 103 -13.79 -7.75 5.14
CA ARG A 103 -13.89 -6.75 4.08
C ARG A 103 -15.17 -5.93 4.17
N ALA A 104 -16.31 -6.57 4.42
CA ALA A 104 -17.58 -5.89 4.61
C ALA A 104 -17.54 -4.93 5.83
N ALA A 105 -16.96 -5.38 6.95
CA ALA A 105 -16.79 -4.55 8.13
C ALA A 105 -15.86 -3.36 7.91
N GLN A 106 -14.76 -3.54 7.16
CA GLN A 106 -13.85 -2.45 6.80
C GLN A 106 -14.54 -1.44 5.86
N ALA A 107 -15.28 -1.92 4.87
CA ALA A 107 -16.03 -1.06 3.94
C ALA A 107 -17.10 -0.23 4.69
N ALA A 108 -17.81 -0.85 5.64
CA ALA A 108 -18.79 -0.15 6.47
C ALA A 108 -18.15 0.96 7.33
N LYS A 109 -17.00 0.66 7.97
CA LYS A 109 -16.25 1.67 8.75
C LYS A 109 -15.74 2.81 7.88
N ALA A 110 -15.22 2.51 6.69
CA ALA A 110 -14.75 3.52 5.75
C ALA A 110 -15.89 4.43 5.24
N ALA A 111 -17.08 3.87 5.01
CA ALA A 111 -18.26 4.63 4.63
C ALA A 111 -18.75 5.55 5.77
N GLU A 112 -18.71 5.07 7.01
CA GLU A 112 -19.08 5.87 8.18
C GLU A 112 -18.10 7.04 8.41
N THR A 113 -16.81 6.81 8.24
CA THR A 113 -15.79 7.87 8.37
C THR A 113 -16.00 8.94 7.30
N LYS A 114 -16.24 8.55 6.04
CA LYS A 114 -16.53 9.51 4.95
C LYS A 114 -17.77 10.35 5.23
N LYS A 115 -18.85 9.74 5.74
CA LYS A 115 -20.06 10.47 6.13
C LYS A 115 -19.77 11.51 7.22
N LYS A 116 -19.02 11.14 8.26
CA LYS A 116 -18.65 12.08 9.34
C LYS A 116 -17.81 13.26 8.84
N ASP A 117 -16.93 13.02 7.87
CA ASP A 117 -16.10 14.08 7.26
C ASP A 117 -16.94 15.01 6.35
N GLU A 118 -17.92 14.47 5.65
CA GLU A 118 -18.85 15.25 4.83
C GLU A 118 -19.80 16.12 5.70
N ASP A 119 -20.30 15.56 6.80
CA ASP A 119 -21.16 16.30 7.73
C ASP A 119 -20.38 17.44 8.43
N LYS A 120 -19.13 17.18 8.87
CA LYS A 120 -18.24 18.22 9.40
C LYS A 120 -17.98 19.35 8.40
N LYS A 121 -17.78 19.02 7.12
CA LYS A 121 -17.58 20.03 6.08
C LYS A 121 -18.82 20.88 5.82
N LYS A 122 -20.02 20.30 5.96
CA LYS A 122 -21.29 21.04 5.85
C LYS A 122 -21.48 22.01 7.01
N ASP A 123 -21.18 21.57 8.24
CA ASP A 123 -21.28 22.43 9.43
C ASP A 123 -20.30 23.60 9.38
N ASP A 124 -19.03 23.34 9.00
CA ASP A 124 -18.01 24.40 8.85
C ASP A 124 -18.38 25.42 7.77
N LYS A 125 -19.03 24.97 6.69
CA LYS A 125 -19.51 25.86 5.63
C LYS A 125 -20.67 26.72 6.12
N SER A 126 -21.63 26.14 6.83
CA SER A 126 -22.78 26.88 7.38
C SER A 126 -22.37 27.95 8.40
N VAL A 127 -21.36 27.66 9.23
CA VAL A 127 -20.79 28.61 10.20
C VAL A 127 -20.06 29.76 9.49
N LYS A 128 -19.33 29.50 8.40
CA LYS A 128 -18.64 30.52 7.60
C LYS A 128 -19.67 31.43 6.85
N ASP A 129 -20.69 30.83 6.30
CA ASP A 129 -21.73 31.59 5.60
C ASP A 129 -22.54 32.50 6.57
N ASN A 130 -22.83 32.05 7.78
CA ASN A 130 -23.47 32.82 8.83
C ASN A 130 -22.57 33.97 9.34
N LYS A 131 -21.23 33.73 9.52
CA LYS A 131 -20.29 34.81 9.86
C LYS A 131 -20.19 35.87 8.77
N ASN A 132 -20.19 35.48 7.49
CA ASN A 132 -20.15 36.42 6.37
C ASN A 132 -21.45 37.23 6.25
N ALA A 133 -22.59 36.60 6.50
CA ALA A 133 -23.87 37.31 6.54
C ALA A 133 -23.95 38.31 7.69
N GLY A 134 -23.47 37.94 8.88
CA GLY A 134 -23.37 38.81 10.06
C GLY A 134 -22.47 40.02 9.83
N ASN A 135 -21.28 39.82 9.24
CA ASN A 135 -20.35 40.90 8.92
C ASN A 135 -20.92 41.86 7.87
N LYS A 136 -21.59 41.34 6.82
CA LYS A 136 -22.30 42.20 5.83
C LYS A 136 -23.41 43.06 6.46
N LEU A 137 -24.13 42.52 7.46
CA LEU A 137 -25.17 43.25 8.17
C LEU A 137 -24.53 44.34 9.07
N LEU A 138 -23.48 44.07 9.76
CA LEU A 138 -22.73 45.04 10.58
C LEU A 138 -22.18 46.19 9.72
N ASP A 139 -21.58 45.90 8.55
CA ASP A 139 -21.09 46.93 7.62
C ASP A 139 -22.20 47.85 7.13
N ARG A 140 -23.41 47.30 6.90
CA ARG A 140 -24.60 48.12 6.53
C ARG A 140 -25.10 49.02 7.67
N ILE A 141 -25.03 48.55 8.91
CA ILE A 141 -25.50 49.31 10.09
C ILE A 141 -24.49 50.37 10.52
N THR A 142 -23.19 50.08 10.38
CA THR A 142 -22.09 50.97 10.83
C THR A 142 -21.64 51.97 9.76
N GLY A 143 -22.18 51.92 8.55
CA GLY A 143 -21.85 52.87 7.49
C GLY A 143 -20.44 52.78 6.92
N LYS A 144 -19.72 51.70 7.18
CA LYS A 144 -18.34 51.51 6.70
C LYS A 144 -18.21 50.97 5.26
N GLY A 145 -19.24 51.07 4.45
CA GLY A 145 -19.22 50.60 3.07
C GLY A 145 -19.50 51.76 2.10
N GLY A 146 -18.46 52.53 1.77
CA GLY A 146 -18.67 53.51 0.67
C GLY A 146 -17.71 54.69 0.68
N ALA A 147 -16.47 54.51 0.27
CA ALA A 147 -15.69 55.57 -0.36
C ALA A 147 -14.78 54.92 -1.42
N LYS A 148 -15.19 54.96 -2.69
CA LYS A 148 -14.29 54.84 -3.82
C LYS A 148 -13.48 56.12 -3.89
N PRO A 149 -12.15 56.05 -4.04
CA PRO A 149 -11.37 57.23 -4.40
C PRO A 149 -11.70 57.61 -5.85
N SER A 150 -12.06 58.84 -6.09
CA SER A 150 -12.21 59.43 -7.42
C SER A 150 -10.84 59.47 -8.10
N GLU A 151 -10.75 58.91 -9.29
CA GLU A 151 -9.66 59.13 -10.21
C GLU A 151 -9.55 60.60 -10.56
N GLY A 152 -8.47 61.24 -10.16
CA GLY A 152 -8.06 62.56 -10.59
C GLY A 152 -7.53 62.54 -12.00
N ASP A 153 -8.18 63.25 -12.86
CA ASP A 153 -7.79 63.64 -14.21
C ASP A 153 -6.45 64.37 -14.17
N GLY A 154 -5.43 63.80 -14.78
CA GLY A 154 -4.08 64.37 -14.96
C GLY A 154 -3.90 64.85 -16.38
N THR A 155 -4.28 66.11 -16.65
CA THR A 155 -3.99 66.84 -17.86
C THR A 155 -2.50 66.91 -18.16
N LYS A 156 -2.13 66.54 -19.37
CA LYS A 156 -0.86 66.80 -20.02
C LYS A 156 -0.66 68.30 -20.27
N THR A 157 0.54 68.80 -20.00
CA THR A 157 1.13 69.93 -20.78
C THR A 157 2.65 69.81 -20.77
N ASN A 158 3.21 69.83 -22.00
CA ASN A 158 4.58 70.10 -22.48
C ASN A 158 5.75 69.34 -21.96
#